data_64a9125727b976ecd9274b47b7321328
#
_entry.id   64a9125727b976ecd9274b47b7321328
#
_cell.length_a   1.000
_cell.length_b   1.000
_cell.length_c   1.000
_cell.angle_alpha   90.00
_cell.angle_beta   90.00
_cell.angle_gamma   90.00
#
_symmetry.space_group_name_H-M   'P 1'
#
loop_
_entity.id
_entity.type
_entity.pdbx_description
1 polymer ?
#
loop_
_entity_poly.entity_id
_entity_poly.type
_entity_poly.pdbx_seq_one_letter_code
_entity_poly.pdbx_strand_id
1 'polypeptide(L)'
;MRKMSFLLSAVVAGMALGVRAQGISPELEKEVRASVNKGLQWLKACQKPGGAWSDDGMPALTALPLWAFAASGDKAFAPETDRAVAFLLAKQQPDGGIYVPVPGRKGGGLGNYNTSICVAALYATGRSEVTPAVLKARSYIAASQHAGDDLHAGGFGYDKDAGRNYSDLNNTHFSMDAMRRTQGAEDQRPSGEKRADINWDAALKYVTQMQNKEGETAGGFAYNTQDPKGGAVTNADGRVMLRAYGSMTYAGLLALVHARLEKSDPRVRSAVEFGSRFWTLDENPGQGQQGLFFYYNVMSRALSAAGMDALPKHAAAGEIRWREEVVRKIIGLQKADGSWVNDNNRWWENDPVLATSYSLLALEFASGLTR
;
A
#
# COMPACT_ATOMS: atom_id res chain seq x y z
N MET A 1 3.01 52.41 51.06
CA MET A 1 4.03 52.18 50.00
C MET A 1 4.21 50.69 49.85
N ARG A 2 3.53 50.06 48.89
CA ARG A 2 3.62 48.62 48.55
C ARG A 2 4.51 48.47 47.29
N LYS A 3 5.63 47.78 47.41
CA LYS A 3 6.53 47.44 46.31
C LYS A 3 5.91 46.27 45.52
N MET A 4 5.63 46.50 44.28
CA MET A 4 5.20 45.49 43.30
C MET A 4 6.47 44.90 42.65
N SER A 5 6.75 43.64 42.95
CA SER A 5 7.82 42.88 42.28
C SER A 5 7.27 42.26 41.01
N PHE A 6 7.83 42.64 39.85
CA PHE A 6 7.60 41.99 38.56
C PHE A 6 8.48 40.76 38.47
N LEU A 7 7.85 39.58 38.42
CA LEU A 7 8.51 38.34 38.03
C LEU A 7 8.51 38.25 36.49
N LEU A 8 9.69 38.30 35.93
CA LEU A 8 9.94 38.05 34.50
C LEU A 8 9.96 36.53 34.30
N SER A 9 8.90 35.97 33.72
CA SER A 9 8.89 34.55 33.26
C SER A 9 9.58 34.47 31.94
N ALA A 10 10.78 33.88 31.91
CA ALA A 10 11.48 33.52 30.71
C ALA A 10 10.81 32.29 30.09
N VAL A 11 10.14 32.48 28.93
CA VAL A 11 9.66 31.38 28.09
C VAL A 11 10.86 30.79 27.37
N VAL A 12 11.32 29.65 27.82
CA VAL A 12 12.27 28.83 27.07
C VAL A 12 11.52 28.17 25.92
N ALA A 13 11.61 28.74 24.74
CA ALA A 13 11.17 28.09 23.52
C ALA A 13 12.12 26.90 23.22
N GLY A 14 11.72 25.71 23.67
CA GLY A 14 12.37 24.47 23.28
C GLY A 14 12.17 24.25 21.79
N MET A 15 13.20 24.52 20.98
CA MET A 15 13.25 24.00 19.61
C MET A 15 13.30 22.48 19.68
N ALA A 16 12.16 21.84 19.47
CA ALA A 16 12.13 20.43 19.10
C ALA A 16 12.81 20.32 17.74
N LEU A 17 14.10 19.98 17.74
CA LEU A 17 14.77 19.46 16.56
C LEU A 17 14.05 18.16 16.19
N GLY A 18 13.07 18.26 15.28
CA GLY A 18 12.48 17.10 14.66
C GLY A 18 13.63 16.30 14.03
N VAL A 19 13.86 15.12 14.57
CA VAL A 19 14.74 14.14 13.92
C VAL A 19 14.13 13.87 12.55
N ARG A 20 14.65 14.49 11.51
CA ARG A 20 14.35 14.15 10.12
C ARG A 20 14.72 12.66 10.00
N ALA A 21 13.78 11.82 9.63
CA ALA A 21 14.08 10.45 9.23
C ALA A 21 15.32 10.49 8.32
N GLN A 22 16.31 9.62 8.57
CA GLN A 22 17.52 9.60 7.76
C GLN A 22 17.10 9.25 6.33
N GLY A 23 17.02 10.27 5.48
CA GLY A 23 16.74 10.14 4.05
C GLY A 23 17.94 9.51 3.33
N ILE A 24 17.75 9.26 2.06
CA ILE A 24 18.85 8.90 1.14
C ILE A 24 19.79 10.10 0.96
N SER A 25 21.03 9.85 0.45
CA SER A 25 21.98 10.94 0.20
C SER A 25 21.46 11.92 -0.87
N PRO A 26 21.89 13.19 -0.86
CA PRO A 26 21.50 14.18 -1.88
C PRO A 26 21.82 13.75 -3.31
N GLU A 27 22.92 13.02 -3.51
CA GLU A 27 23.31 12.48 -4.82
C GLU A 27 22.32 11.43 -5.27
N LEU A 28 21.97 10.49 -4.38
CA LEU A 28 20.99 9.45 -4.67
C LEU A 28 19.58 10.04 -4.88
N GLU A 29 19.23 11.11 -4.16
CA GLU A 29 17.98 11.84 -4.39
C GLU A 29 17.88 12.40 -5.82
N LYS A 30 18.97 12.92 -6.37
CA LYS A 30 19.00 13.37 -7.77
C LYS A 30 18.78 12.23 -8.75
N GLU A 31 19.42 11.09 -8.50
CA GLU A 31 19.21 9.87 -9.30
C GLU A 31 17.75 9.40 -9.25
N VAL A 32 17.14 9.40 -8.06
CA VAL A 32 15.71 9.08 -7.89
C VAL A 32 14.85 10.02 -8.71
N ARG A 33 15.03 11.33 -8.57
CA ARG A 33 14.23 12.33 -9.32
C ARG A 33 14.36 12.15 -10.83
N ALA A 34 15.56 11.86 -11.32
CA ALA A 34 15.78 11.59 -12.74
C ALA A 34 15.06 10.31 -13.19
N SER A 35 15.19 9.23 -12.43
CA SER A 35 14.52 7.95 -12.71
C SER A 35 13.00 8.08 -12.65
N VAL A 36 12.45 8.73 -11.61
CA VAL A 36 11.01 8.98 -11.47
C VAL A 36 10.50 9.79 -12.65
N ASN A 37 11.14 10.91 -13.00
CA ASN A 37 10.71 11.72 -14.15
C ASN A 37 10.69 10.91 -15.44
N LYS A 38 11.71 10.09 -15.71
CA LYS A 38 11.78 9.24 -16.90
C LYS A 38 10.65 8.23 -16.95
N GLY A 39 10.30 7.58 -15.81
CA GLY A 39 9.17 6.66 -15.71
C GLY A 39 7.82 7.35 -15.89
N LEU A 40 7.64 8.55 -15.32
CA LEU A 40 6.42 9.34 -15.51
C LEU A 40 6.24 9.80 -16.95
N GLN A 41 7.33 10.20 -17.66
CA GLN A 41 7.27 10.52 -19.09
C GLN A 41 6.87 9.29 -19.92
N TRP A 42 7.39 8.12 -19.58
CA TRP A 42 6.98 6.88 -20.24
C TRP A 42 5.49 6.58 -20.01
N LEU A 43 5.00 6.67 -18.75
CA LEU A 43 3.56 6.51 -18.44
C LEU A 43 2.69 7.53 -19.20
N LYS A 44 3.14 8.79 -19.27
CA LYS A 44 2.45 9.83 -20.06
C LYS A 44 2.27 9.40 -21.52
N ALA A 45 3.33 8.87 -22.14
CA ALA A 45 3.28 8.42 -23.53
C ALA A 45 2.36 7.20 -23.74
N CYS A 46 2.14 6.38 -22.70
CA CYS A 46 1.30 5.19 -22.73
C CYS A 46 -0.18 5.46 -22.38
N GLN A 47 -0.55 6.67 -21.95
CA GLN A 47 -1.94 6.96 -21.59
C GLN A 47 -2.84 6.94 -22.84
N LYS A 48 -3.92 6.19 -22.76
CA LYS A 48 -4.94 6.17 -23.82
C LYS A 48 -5.71 7.51 -23.89
N PRO A 49 -6.26 7.84 -25.05
CA PRO A 49 -7.04 9.10 -25.20
C PRO A 49 -8.17 9.25 -24.18
N GLY A 50 -8.81 8.15 -23.78
CA GLY A 50 -9.87 8.13 -22.76
C GLY A 50 -9.39 8.23 -21.31
N GLY A 51 -8.09 8.43 -21.08
CA GLY A 51 -7.52 8.63 -19.75
C GLY A 51 -7.07 7.34 -19.05
N ALA A 52 -7.39 6.18 -19.58
CA ALA A 52 -6.99 4.89 -19.04
C ALA A 52 -5.54 4.52 -19.39
N TRP A 53 -5.00 3.58 -18.60
CA TRP A 53 -3.83 2.78 -18.96
C TRP A 53 -4.21 1.29 -18.96
N SER A 54 -3.47 0.50 -19.75
CA SER A 54 -3.60 -0.96 -19.79
C SER A 54 -5.04 -1.42 -20.04
N ASP A 55 -5.65 -2.23 -19.18
CA ASP A 55 -7.00 -2.75 -19.31
C ASP A 55 -8.05 -1.80 -18.73
N ASP A 56 -8.96 -1.27 -19.57
CA ASP A 56 -10.05 -0.37 -19.19
C ASP A 56 -11.11 -1.04 -18.30
N GLY A 57 -11.14 -2.37 -18.28
CA GLY A 57 -11.99 -3.19 -17.40
C GLY A 57 -11.44 -3.30 -15.97
N MET A 58 -10.19 -2.89 -15.77
CA MET A 58 -9.50 -2.95 -14.48
C MET A 58 -9.08 -1.55 -14.02
N PRO A 59 -9.97 -0.75 -13.42
CA PRO A 59 -9.69 0.63 -13.02
C PRO A 59 -8.46 0.80 -12.13
N ALA A 60 -8.08 -0.22 -11.34
CA ALA A 60 -6.85 -0.22 -10.54
C ALA A 60 -5.59 -0.01 -11.40
N LEU A 61 -5.57 -0.50 -12.66
CA LEU A 61 -4.45 -0.30 -13.59
C LEU A 61 -4.34 1.14 -14.11
N THR A 62 -5.39 1.93 -13.97
CA THR A 62 -5.37 3.39 -14.19
C THR A 62 -5.08 4.14 -12.91
N ALA A 63 -5.55 3.64 -11.77
CA ALA A 63 -5.36 4.28 -10.48
C ALA A 63 -3.89 4.28 -10.02
N LEU A 64 -3.13 3.21 -10.28
CA LEU A 64 -1.72 3.14 -9.89
C LEU A 64 -0.84 4.18 -10.60
N PRO A 65 -0.91 4.35 -11.95
CA PRO A 65 -0.27 5.48 -12.63
C PRO A 65 -0.72 6.84 -12.09
N LEU A 66 -2.04 7.04 -11.89
CA LEU A 66 -2.55 8.28 -11.30
C LEU A 66 -1.91 8.56 -9.94
N TRP A 67 -1.76 7.53 -9.11
CA TRP A 67 -1.13 7.69 -7.80
C TRP A 67 0.34 8.10 -7.91
N ALA A 68 1.10 7.49 -8.85
CA ALA A 68 2.49 7.89 -9.10
C ALA A 68 2.59 9.36 -9.56
N PHE A 69 1.72 9.81 -10.48
CA PHE A 69 1.66 11.23 -10.86
C PHE A 69 1.32 12.14 -9.67
N ALA A 70 0.35 11.76 -8.86
CA ALA A 70 -0.05 12.54 -7.69
C ALA A 70 1.06 12.63 -6.64
N ALA A 71 1.76 11.53 -6.38
CA ALA A 71 2.85 11.43 -5.40
C ALA A 71 4.07 12.28 -5.82
N SER A 72 4.37 12.35 -7.12
CA SER A 72 5.45 13.20 -7.65
C SER A 72 5.20 14.68 -7.40
N GLY A 73 3.94 15.11 -7.34
CA GLY A 73 3.53 16.51 -7.19
C GLY A 73 3.92 17.41 -8.37
N ASP A 74 4.36 16.84 -9.49
CA ASP A 74 4.76 17.60 -10.67
C ASP A 74 3.54 18.02 -11.50
N LYS A 75 3.32 19.34 -11.53
CA LYS A 75 2.20 19.95 -12.26
C LYS A 75 2.29 19.81 -13.77
N ALA A 76 3.47 19.46 -14.33
CA ALA A 76 3.63 19.21 -15.75
C ALA A 76 2.78 18.03 -16.25
N PHE A 77 2.34 17.14 -15.35
CA PHE A 77 1.46 16.02 -15.64
C PHE A 77 -0.02 16.26 -15.29
N ALA A 78 -0.42 17.51 -15.10
CA ALA A 78 -1.82 17.84 -14.81
C ALA A 78 -2.80 17.32 -15.88
N PRO A 79 -2.54 17.44 -17.21
CA PRO A 79 -3.44 16.92 -18.23
C PRO A 79 -3.66 15.41 -18.14
N GLU A 80 -2.61 14.62 -17.84
CA GLU A 80 -2.70 13.17 -17.67
C GLU A 80 -3.50 12.83 -16.41
N THR A 81 -3.25 13.55 -15.32
CA THR A 81 -3.98 13.44 -14.07
C THR A 81 -5.47 13.75 -14.26
N ASP A 82 -5.81 14.83 -14.98
CA ASP A 82 -7.20 15.22 -15.26
C ASP A 82 -7.95 14.11 -16.00
N ARG A 83 -7.36 13.57 -17.05
CA ARG A 83 -7.97 12.48 -17.82
C ARG A 83 -8.16 11.20 -16.98
N ALA A 84 -7.17 10.85 -16.17
CA ALA A 84 -7.24 9.67 -15.30
C ALA A 84 -8.31 9.83 -14.21
N VAL A 85 -8.40 11.00 -13.59
CA VAL A 85 -9.45 11.31 -12.60
C VAL A 85 -10.82 11.19 -13.26
N ALA A 86 -11.03 11.81 -14.42
CA ALA A 86 -12.29 11.72 -15.15
C ALA A 86 -12.66 10.27 -15.50
N PHE A 87 -11.69 9.48 -15.97
CA PHE A 87 -11.89 8.04 -16.24
C PHE A 87 -12.35 7.28 -15.00
N LEU A 88 -11.65 7.44 -13.87
CA LEU A 88 -12.00 6.72 -12.64
C LEU A 88 -13.36 7.13 -12.07
N LEU A 89 -13.69 8.42 -12.09
CA LEU A 89 -14.99 8.91 -11.66
C LEU A 89 -16.12 8.35 -12.52
N ALA A 90 -15.90 8.19 -13.83
CA ALA A 90 -16.88 7.58 -14.75
C ALA A 90 -17.09 6.07 -14.50
N LYS A 91 -16.19 5.40 -13.76
CA LYS A 91 -16.34 3.98 -13.35
C LYS A 91 -17.03 3.80 -12.00
N GLN A 92 -17.39 4.89 -11.31
CA GLN A 92 -18.08 4.76 -10.04
C GLN A 92 -19.51 4.25 -10.24
N GLN A 93 -19.84 3.16 -9.54
CA GLN A 93 -21.14 2.52 -9.59
C GLN A 93 -22.14 3.17 -8.62
N PRO A 94 -23.46 2.91 -8.78
CA PRO A 94 -24.50 3.43 -7.88
C PRO A 94 -24.28 3.05 -6.39
N ASP A 95 -23.66 1.91 -6.12
CA ASP A 95 -23.31 1.45 -4.76
C ASP A 95 -22.09 2.15 -4.16
N GLY A 96 -21.44 3.02 -4.91
CA GLY A 96 -20.27 3.79 -4.52
C GLY A 96 -18.93 3.14 -4.88
N GLY A 97 -18.91 1.87 -5.27
CA GLY A 97 -17.70 1.21 -5.73
C GLY A 97 -17.16 1.76 -7.04
N ILE A 98 -15.86 1.64 -7.28
CA ILE A 98 -15.21 2.04 -8.53
C ILE A 98 -14.68 0.78 -9.22
N TYR A 99 -15.47 0.23 -10.13
CA TYR A 99 -15.17 -1.02 -10.83
C TYR A 99 -16.00 -1.13 -12.11
N VAL A 100 -15.66 -2.12 -12.96
CA VAL A 100 -16.44 -2.47 -14.13
C VAL A 100 -17.18 -3.78 -13.86
N PRO A 101 -18.52 -3.79 -13.79
CA PRO A 101 -19.28 -5.01 -13.59
C PRO A 101 -19.07 -6.02 -14.72
N VAL A 102 -19.04 -7.30 -14.40
CA VAL A 102 -19.02 -8.37 -15.41
C VAL A 102 -20.45 -8.86 -15.65
N PRO A 103 -20.99 -8.69 -16.88
CA PRO A 103 -22.35 -9.12 -17.20
C PRO A 103 -22.61 -10.58 -16.87
N GLY A 104 -23.76 -10.86 -16.24
CA GLY A 104 -24.18 -12.22 -15.87
C GLY A 104 -23.43 -12.83 -14.67
N ARG A 105 -22.47 -12.13 -14.09
CA ARG A 105 -21.72 -12.62 -12.92
C ARG A 105 -22.00 -11.74 -11.70
N LYS A 106 -22.62 -12.31 -10.69
CA LYS A 106 -22.83 -11.63 -9.40
C LYS A 106 -21.47 -11.42 -8.71
N GLY A 107 -21.20 -10.19 -8.26
CA GLY A 107 -19.96 -9.83 -7.58
C GLY A 107 -18.72 -9.82 -8.49
N GLY A 108 -18.90 -9.84 -9.81
CA GLY A 108 -17.77 -9.77 -10.75
C GLY A 108 -17.18 -8.37 -10.91
N GLY A 109 -15.92 -8.29 -11.41
CA GLY A 109 -15.23 -7.02 -11.64
C GLY A 109 -14.25 -6.62 -10.55
N LEU A 110 -13.98 -7.49 -9.56
CA LEU A 110 -13.05 -7.26 -8.46
C LEU A 110 -13.36 -5.94 -7.75
N GLY A 111 -14.64 -5.73 -7.40
CA GLY A 111 -15.16 -4.43 -6.97
C GLY A 111 -14.43 -3.84 -5.77
N ASN A 112 -14.17 -4.64 -4.72
CA ASN A 112 -13.45 -4.14 -3.55
C ASN A 112 -11.96 -3.85 -3.84
N TYR A 113 -11.28 -4.74 -4.60
CA TYR A 113 -9.89 -4.55 -5.01
C TYR A 113 -9.71 -3.24 -5.79
N ASN A 114 -10.50 -3.07 -6.87
CA ASN A 114 -10.44 -1.88 -7.69
C ASN A 114 -10.79 -0.62 -6.89
N THR A 115 -11.87 -0.65 -6.11
CA THR A 115 -12.33 0.52 -5.33
C THR A 115 -11.26 0.97 -4.35
N SER A 116 -10.62 0.05 -3.63
CA SER A 116 -9.61 0.36 -2.62
C SER A 116 -8.40 1.08 -3.22
N ILE A 117 -7.90 0.62 -4.36
CA ILE A 117 -6.76 1.25 -5.04
C ILE A 117 -7.18 2.59 -5.67
N CYS A 118 -8.35 2.62 -6.32
CA CYS A 118 -8.86 3.84 -6.97
C CYS A 118 -9.10 4.99 -5.98
N VAL A 119 -9.71 4.70 -4.83
CA VAL A 119 -10.00 5.75 -3.85
C VAL A 119 -8.74 6.32 -3.21
N ALA A 120 -7.73 5.47 -2.95
CA ALA A 120 -6.43 5.93 -2.45
C ALA A 120 -5.73 6.85 -3.47
N ALA A 121 -5.74 6.47 -4.75
CA ALA A 121 -5.16 7.27 -5.83
C ALA A 121 -5.91 8.59 -6.06
N LEU A 122 -7.23 8.57 -6.10
CA LEU A 122 -8.05 9.79 -6.24
C LEU A 122 -7.77 10.76 -5.09
N TYR A 123 -7.79 10.27 -3.85
CA TYR A 123 -7.53 11.11 -2.68
C TYR A 123 -6.10 11.68 -2.67
N ALA A 124 -5.11 10.92 -3.14
CA ALA A 124 -3.72 11.38 -3.25
C ALA A 124 -3.55 12.58 -4.19
N THR A 125 -4.49 12.84 -5.12
CA THR A 125 -4.46 14.02 -5.98
C THR A 125 -4.66 15.33 -5.22
N GLY A 126 -5.18 15.30 -3.99
CA GLY A 126 -5.48 16.47 -3.16
C GLY A 126 -6.61 17.35 -3.70
N ARG A 127 -7.38 16.88 -4.68
CA ARG A 127 -8.44 17.65 -5.35
C ARG A 127 -9.76 17.57 -4.59
N SER A 128 -10.39 18.70 -4.36
CA SER A 128 -11.67 18.75 -3.64
C SER A 128 -12.85 18.15 -4.42
N GLU A 129 -12.80 18.21 -5.76
CA GLU A 129 -13.85 17.67 -6.62
C GLU A 129 -14.00 16.15 -6.55
N VAL A 130 -12.98 15.41 -6.11
CA VAL A 130 -13.08 13.96 -5.93
C VAL A 130 -13.70 13.56 -4.59
N THR A 131 -13.84 14.48 -3.63
CA THR A 131 -14.33 14.18 -2.29
C THR A 131 -15.68 13.46 -2.26
N PRO A 132 -16.71 13.84 -3.04
CA PRO A 132 -17.98 13.12 -3.04
C PRO A 132 -17.85 11.65 -3.48
N ALA A 133 -16.99 11.38 -4.47
CA ALA A 133 -16.72 10.03 -4.94
C ALA A 133 -15.92 9.23 -3.90
N VAL A 134 -14.94 9.83 -3.25
CA VAL A 134 -14.18 9.24 -2.15
C VAL A 134 -15.10 8.84 -1.00
N LEU A 135 -16.02 9.69 -0.58
CA LEU A 135 -16.97 9.39 0.49
C LEU A 135 -17.90 8.21 0.17
N LYS A 136 -18.39 8.11 -1.08
CA LYS A 136 -19.19 6.96 -1.54
C LYS A 136 -18.36 5.69 -1.57
N ALA A 137 -17.13 5.75 -2.09
CA ALA A 137 -16.22 4.61 -2.15
C ALA A 137 -15.83 4.11 -0.74
N ARG A 138 -15.63 4.99 0.23
CA ARG A 138 -15.43 4.62 1.64
C ARG A 138 -16.62 3.82 2.19
N SER A 139 -17.84 4.26 1.90
CA SER A 139 -19.06 3.54 2.31
C SER A 139 -19.13 2.15 1.68
N TYR A 140 -18.76 2.03 0.40
CA TYR A 140 -18.65 0.75 -0.30
C TYR A 140 -17.62 -0.19 0.36
N ILE A 141 -16.39 0.30 0.63
CA ILE A 141 -15.34 -0.48 1.29
C ILE A 141 -15.79 -0.94 2.68
N ALA A 142 -16.36 -0.03 3.49
CA ALA A 142 -16.87 -0.37 4.82
C ALA A 142 -17.93 -1.47 4.76
N ALA A 143 -18.83 -1.43 3.78
CA ALA A 143 -19.84 -2.46 3.56
C ALA A 143 -19.29 -3.76 2.95
N SER A 144 -18.05 -3.75 2.46
CA SER A 144 -17.36 -4.94 1.91
C SER A 144 -16.63 -5.75 2.98
N GLN A 145 -16.50 -5.21 4.20
CA GLN A 145 -15.87 -5.94 5.31
C GLN A 145 -16.70 -7.16 5.67
N HIS A 146 -16.05 -8.31 5.73
CA HIS A 146 -16.74 -9.54 6.07
C HIS A 146 -17.22 -9.50 7.52
N ALA A 147 -18.53 -9.54 7.71
CA ALA A 147 -19.18 -9.62 9.02
C ALA A 147 -19.52 -11.08 9.33
N GLY A 148 -19.30 -11.52 10.55
CA GLY A 148 -19.55 -12.88 10.99
C GLY A 148 -18.60 -13.33 12.07
N ASP A 149 -18.53 -14.64 12.29
CA ASP A 149 -17.69 -15.29 13.31
C ASP A 149 -16.82 -16.42 12.71
N ASP A 150 -16.78 -16.50 11.37
CA ASP A 150 -15.95 -17.48 10.66
C ASP A 150 -14.50 -17.02 10.46
N LEU A 151 -13.70 -17.82 9.75
CA LEU A 151 -12.30 -17.55 9.47
C LEU A 151 -12.04 -16.29 8.61
N HIS A 152 -13.10 -15.75 7.98
CA HIS A 152 -13.04 -14.58 7.12
C HIS A 152 -13.45 -13.29 7.84
N ALA A 153 -13.99 -13.42 9.06
CA ALA A 153 -14.52 -12.31 9.84
C ALA A 153 -13.50 -11.17 10.02
N GLY A 154 -13.91 -9.97 9.66
CA GLY A 154 -13.08 -8.75 9.71
C GLY A 154 -12.19 -8.52 8.49
N GLY A 155 -11.97 -9.53 7.65
CA GLY A 155 -11.20 -9.42 6.43
C GLY A 155 -12.01 -8.90 5.23
N PHE A 156 -11.33 -8.80 4.08
CA PHE A 156 -11.89 -8.36 2.81
C PHE A 156 -11.51 -9.32 1.69
N GLY A 157 -12.45 -9.58 0.79
CA GLY A 157 -12.21 -10.31 -0.45
C GLY A 157 -12.16 -9.37 -1.66
N TYR A 158 -12.10 -9.96 -2.85
CA TYR A 158 -12.08 -9.22 -4.12
C TYR A 158 -13.36 -8.46 -4.40
N ASP A 159 -14.50 -9.04 -4.01
CA ASP A 159 -15.84 -8.50 -4.28
C ASP A 159 -16.71 -8.57 -3.03
N LYS A 160 -17.57 -7.57 -2.86
CA LYS A 160 -18.55 -7.51 -1.77
C LYS A 160 -19.61 -8.61 -1.87
N ASP A 161 -20.06 -8.92 -3.09
CA ASP A 161 -21.22 -9.79 -3.35
C ASP A 161 -20.85 -11.10 -4.06
N ALA A 162 -19.65 -11.64 -3.80
CA ALA A 162 -19.14 -12.84 -4.48
C ALA A 162 -19.94 -14.13 -4.22
N GLY A 163 -20.96 -14.09 -3.35
CA GLY A 163 -21.81 -15.24 -3.02
C GLY A 163 -21.13 -16.33 -2.19
N ARG A 164 -19.87 -16.09 -1.76
CA ARG A 164 -19.12 -16.94 -0.83
C ARG A 164 -18.33 -16.11 0.16
N ASN A 165 -18.16 -16.61 1.35
CA ASN A 165 -17.26 -16.03 2.33
C ASN A 165 -15.82 -16.27 1.87
N TYR A 166 -15.10 -15.18 1.57
CA TYR A 166 -13.72 -15.22 1.16
C TYR A 166 -13.03 -13.92 1.53
N SER A 167 -11.95 -14.02 2.25
CA SER A 167 -11.07 -12.91 2.56
C SER A 167 -9.62 -13.34 2.40
N ASP A 168 -8.77 -12.42 2.03
CA ASP A 168 -7.33 -12.60 1.96
C ASP A 168 -6.58 -11.35 2.44
N LEU A 169 -5.32 -11.53 2.77
CA LEU A 169 -4.50 -10.45 3.32
C LEU A 169 -4.24 -9.35 2.27
N ASN A 170 -4.15 -9.71 0.99
CA ASN A 170 -3.90 -8.72 -0.07
C ASN A 170 -5.06 -7.73 -0.20
N ASN A 171 -6.30 -8.23 -0.27
CA ASN A 171 -7.48 -7.36 -0.31
C ASN A 171 -7.69 -6.62 1.02
N THR A 172 -7.41 -7.28 2.14
CA THR A 172 -7.55 -6.67 3.46
C THR A 172 -6.59 -5.49 3.64
N HIS A 173 -5.32 -5.63 3.28
CA HIS A 173 -4.37 -4.52 3.43
C HIS A 173 -4.70 -3.34 2.51
N PHE A 174 -5.15 -3.58 1.26
CA PHE A 174 -5.58 -2.49 0.36
C PHE A 174 -6.79 -1.75 0.92
N SER A 175 -7.78 -2.47 1.46
CA SER A 175 -8.96 -1.86 2.07
C SER A 175 -8.60 -1.03 3.32
N MET A 176 -7.76 -1.58 4.21
CA MET A 176 -7.28 -0.87 5.40
C MET A 176 -6.45 0.36 5.03
N ASP A 177 -5.57 0.25 4.01
CA ASP A 177 -4.77 1.38 3.50
C ASP A 177 -5.67 2.48 2.93
N ALA A 178 -6.64 2.12 2.08
CA ALA A 178 -7.59 3.06 1.51
C ALA A 178 -8.38 3.80 2.61
N MET A 179 -8.93 3.08 3.57
CA MET A 179 -9.70 3.66 4.67
C MET A 179 -8.85 4.57 5.56
N ARG A 180 -7.60 4.20 5.83
CA ARG A 180 -6.68 5.02 6.64
C ARG A 180 -6.27 6.30 5.91
N ARG A 181 -5.83 6.18 4.65
CA ARG A 181 -5.37 7.33 3.85
C ARG A 181 -6.47 8.35 3.61
N THR A 182 -7.67 7.91 3.38
CA THR A 182 -8.81 8.77 3.05
C THR A 182 -9.61 9.21 4.27
N GLN A 183 -9.14 8.94 5.50
CA GLN A 183 -9.88 9.26 6.73
C GLN A 183 -10.25 10.74 6.82
N GLY A 184 -9.36 11.65 6.40
CA GLY A 184 -9.62 13.09 6.40
C GLY A 184 -10.78 13.55 5.49
N ALA A 185 -11.16 12.75 4.48
CA ALA A 185 -12.32 13.05 3.66
C ALA A 185 -13.62 13.05 4.47
N GLU A 186 -13.70 12.26 5.54
CA GLU A 186 -14.88 12.19 6.41
C GLU A 186 -15.20 13.51 7.13
N ASP A 187 -14.24 14.42 7.25
CA ASP A 187 -14.48 15.75 7.83
C ASP A 187 -15.29 16.66 6.90
N GLN A 188 -15.37 16.28 5.61
CA GLN A 188 -16.18 16.95 4.58
C GLN A 188 -17.51 16.24 4.32
N ARG A 189 -17.84 15.18 5.08
CA ARG A 189 -19.13 14.49 4.93
C ARG A 189 -20.27 15.41 5.35
N PRO A 190 -21.37 15.45 4.59
CA PRO A 190 -22.53 16.27 4.91
C PRO A 190 -23.04 16.03 6.32
N SER A 191 -23.46 17.10 7.00
CA SER A 191 -24.03 17.01 8.35
C SER A 191 -25.26 16.09 8.36
N GLY A 192 -25.33 15.19 9.33
CA GLY A 192 -26.41 14.21 9.47
C GLY A 192 -26.19 12.89 8.72
N GLU A 193 -25.19 12.80 7.83
CA GLU A 193 -24.79 11.54 7.25
C GLU A 193 -23.87 10.75 8.18
N LYS A 194 -24.08 9.42 8.24
CA LYS A 194 -23.22 8.53 9.03
C LYS A 194 -21.81 8.45 8.42
N ARG A 195 -20.78 8.70 9.22
CA ARG A 195 -19.38 8.48 8.82
C ARG A 195 -19.14 7.01 8.47
N ALA A 196 -18.43 6.79 7.37
CA ALA A 196 -18.08 5.46 6.92
C ALA A 196 -16.71 5.07 7.50
N ASP A 197 -16.68 4.02 8.28
CA ASP A 197 -15.44 3.40 8.75
C ASP A 197 -15.59 1.89 8.85
N ILE A 198 -14.48 1.19 8.85
CA ILE A 198 -14.41 -0.26 9.05
C ILE A 198 -14.35 -0.59 10.54
N ASN A 199 -14.66 -1.84 10.87
CA ASN A 199 -14.36 -2.35 12.21
C ASN A 199 -12.86 -2.70 12.27
N TRP A 200 -12.05 -1.77 12.80
CA TRP A 200 -10.60 -1.89 12.90
C TRP A 200 -10.15 -3.04 13.80
N ASP A 201 -10.88 -3.32 14.88
CA ASP A 201 -10.55 -4.43 15.78
C ASP A 201 -10.76 -5.78 15.10
N ALA A 202 -11.86 -5.93 14.36
CA ALA A 202 -12.11 -7.12 13.56
C ALA A 202 -11.07 -7.29 12.45
N ALA A 203 -10.70 -6.21 11.74
CA ALA A 203 -9.65 -6.24 10.72
C ALA A 203 -8.30 -6.63 11.32
N LEU A 204 -7.92 -6.06 12.47
CA LEU A 204 -6.70 -6.39 13.19
C LEU A 204 -6.69 -7.86 13.64
N LYS A 205 -7.81 -8.37 14.15
CA LYS A 205 -7.96 -9.79 14.50
C LYS A 205 -7.71 -10.66 13.27
N TYR A 206 -8.34 -10.35 12.14
CA TYR A 206 -8.16 -11.07 10.88
C TYR A 206 -6.68 -11.05 10.43
N VAL A 207 -6.05 -9.87 10.35
CA VAL A 207 -4.63 -9.73 9.96
C VAL A 207 -3.72 -10.55 10.88
N THR A 208 -3.96 -10.52 12.19
CA THR A 208 -3.16 -11.25 13.18
C THR A 208 -3.23 -12.77 12.98
N GLN A 209 -4.32 -13.31 12.45
CA GLN A 209 -4.46 -14.74 12.14
C GLN A 209 -3.54 -15.18 10.99
N MET A 210 -3.13 -14.26 10.09
CA MET A 210 -2.25 -14.55 8.97
C MET A 210 -0.77 -14.57 9.37
N GLN A 211 -0.43 -14.11 10.57
CA GLN A 211 0.94 -14.08 11.05
C GLN A 211 1.37 -15.43 11.63
N ASN A 212 2.41 -16.01 11.06
CA ASN A 212 3.02 -17.23 11.57
C ASN A 212 3.71 -16.95 12.91
N LYS A 213 3.36 -17.72 13.94
CA LYS A 213 3.91 -17.54 15.29
C LYS A 213 5.15 -18.38 15.54
N GLU A 214 5.35 -19.43 14.76
CA GLU A 214 6.41 -20.43 14.92
C GLU A 214 6.91 -20.96 13.57
N GLY A 215 7.95 -21.78 13.59
CA GLY A 215 8.53 -22.42 12.41
C GLY A 215 9.46 -21.51 11.62
N GLU A 216 9.88 -22.01 10.47
CA GLU A 216 10.86 -21.36 9.58
C GLU A 216 10.43 -19.91 9.18
N THR A 217 9.15 -19.71 8.95
CA THR A 217 8.60 -18.41 8.54
C THR A 217 7.89 -17.65 9.66
N ALA A 218 8.27 -17.90 10.93
CA ALA A 218 7.75 -17.17 12.07
C ALA A 218 7.93 -15.65 11.92
N GLY A 219 6.92 -14.89 12.35
CA GLY A 219 6.87 -13.43 12.20
C GLY A 219 6.32 -12.95 10.86
N GLY A 220 6.44 -13.75 9.81
CA GLY A 220 5.90 -13.43 8.49
C GLY A 220 4.40 -13.69 8.37
N PHE A 221 3.83 -13.29 7.24
CA PHE A 221 2.41 -13.39 6.96
C PHE A 221 2.13 -14.29 5.75
N ALA A 222 1.14 -15.18 5.90
CA ALA A 222 0.56 -15.96 4.81
C ALA A 222 -0.51 -15.15 4.06
N TYR A 223 -0.91 -15.60 2.88
CA TYR A 223 -1.92 -14.95 2.04
C TYR A 223 -3.33 -15.02 2.66
N ASN A 224 -3.73 -16.20 3.09
CA ASN A 224 -4.91 -16.45 3.90
C ASN A 224 -4.75 -17.76 4.69
N THR A 225 -5.79 -18.21 5.41
CA THR A 225 -5.71 -19.41 6.25
C THR A 225 -5.85 -20.73 5.48
N GLN A 226 -6.16 -20.71 4.19
CA GLN A 226 -6.55 -21.90 3.41
C GLN A 226 -5.76 -22.06 2.09
N ASP A 227 -5.28 -20.96 1.52
CA ASP A 227 -4.59 -20.96 0.21
C ASP A 227 -3.06 -20.92 0.39
N PRO A 228 -2.37 -22.01 0.05
CA PRO A 228 -0.93 -22.13 0.23
C PRO A 228 -0.14 -21.42 -0.87
N LYS A 229 -0.45 -20.16 -1.21
CA LYS A 229 0.27 -19.40 -2.25
C LYS A 229 1.76 -19.28 -1.99
N GLY A 230 2.17 -19.25 -0.73
CA GLY A 230 3.58 -19.32 -0.29
C GLY A 230 4.09 -20.76 -0.14
N GLY A 231 3.27 -21.75 -0.44
CA GLY A 231 3.52 -23.14 -0.09
C GLY A 231 3.06 -23.49 1.32
N ALA A 232 3.21 -24.76 1.68
CA ALA A 232 2.89 -25.28 3.00
C ALA A 232 4.05 -26.14 3.52
N VAL A 233 4.18 -26.23 4.83
CA VAL A 233 5.15 -27.10 5.53
C VAL A 233 4.38 -27.93 6.55
N THR A 234 4.63 -29.22 6.58
CA THR A 234 4.16 -30.07 7.67
C THR A 234 5.26 -30.12 8.73
N ASN A 235 4.94 -29.65 9.94
CA ASN A 235 5.89 -29.70 11.05
C ASN A 235 6.01 -31.13 11.62
N ALA A 236 6.92 -31.33 12.59
CA ALA A 236 7.17 -32.64 13.20
C ALA A 236 5.91 -33.25 13.85
N ASP A 237 4.97 -32.44 14.29
CA ASP A 237 3.71 -32.86 14.92
C ASP A 237 2.60 -33.19 13.91
N GLY A 238 2.91 -33.19 12.59
CA GLY A 238 1.97 -33.45 11.52
C GLY A 238 1.03 -32.27 11.19
N ARG A 239 1.22 -31.10 11.82
CA ARG A 239 0.41 -29.90 11.54
C ARG A 239 0.89 -29.23 10.27
N VAL A 240 -0.05 -28.93 9.37
CA VAL A 240 0.22 -28.16 8.17
C VAL A 240 0.22 -26.66 8.51
N MET A 241 1.32 -25.99 8.20
CA MET A 241 1.49 -24.54 8.33
C MET A 241 1.65 -23.92 6.94
N LEU A 242 0.90 -22.85 6.66
CA LEU A 242 1.09 -22.09 5.42
C LEU A 242 2.32 -21.21 5.54
N ARG A 243 3.18 -21.24 4.52
CA ARG A 243 4.38 -20.42 4.50
C ARG A 243 4.03 -18.95 4.33
N ALA A 244 4.63 -18.11 5.15
CA ALA A 244 4.70 -16.68 4.93
C ALA A 244 5.69 -16.37 3.81
N TYR A 245 5.51 -15.21 3.16
CA TYR A 245 6.40 -14.74 2.10
C TYR A 245 6.52 -13.20 2.08
N GLY A 246 7.53 -12.69 1.38
CA GLY A 246 7.97 -11.31 1.47
C GLY A 246 6.86 -10.27 1.30
N SER A 247 6.19 -10.26 0.14
CA SER A 247 5.17 -9.23 -0.12
C SER A 247 3.99 -9.29 0.84
N MET A 248 3.54 -10.48 1.28
CA MET A 248 2.47 -10.57 2.27
C MET A 248 2.95 -10.18 3.67
N THR A 249 4.21 -10.40 4.00
CA THR A 249 4.74 -9.92 5.28
C THR A 249 4.73 -8.40 5.36
N TYR A 250 5.13 -7.72 4.30
CA TYR A 250 5.06 -6.25 4.29
C TYR A 250 3.61 -5.72 4.14
N ALA A 251 2.71 -6.45 3.48
CA ALA A 251 1.28 -6.14 3.48
C ALA A 251 0.68 -6.24 4.89
N GLY A 252 1.02 -7.31 5.63
CA GLY A 252 0.63 -7.49 7.02
C GLY A 252 1.20 -6.40 7.93
N LEU A 253 2.49 -6.08 7.80
CA LEU A 253 3.12 -4.98 8.55
C LEU A 253 2.40 -3.64 8.28
N LEU A 254 2.12 -3.32 7.02
CA LEU A 254 1.39 -2.10 6.66
C LEU A 254 -0.01 -2.08 7.27
N ALA A 255 -0.72 -3.21 7.26
CA ALA A 255 -2.04 -3.34 7.88
C ALA A 255 -1.98 -3.14 9.40
N LEU A 256 -0.96 -3.69 10.09
CA LEU A 256 -0.75 -3.46 11.54
C LEU A 256 -0.51 -1.98 11.84
N VAL A 257 0.31 -1.29 11.03
CA VAL A 257 0.56 0.15 11.17
C VAL A 257 -0.72 0.97 10.95
N HIS A 258 -1.52 0.60 9.95
CA HIS A 258 -2.82 1.26 9.71
C HIS A 258 -3.83 1.00 10.83
N ALA A 259 -3.75 -0.13 11.51
CA ALA A 259 -4.47 -0.40 12.75
C ALA A 259 -3.88 0.32 13.97
N ARG A 260 -2.87 1.20 13.78
CA ARG A 260 -2.21 2.02 14.81
C ARG A 260 -1.41 1.22 15.85
N LEU A 261 -0.84 0.10 15.46
CA LEU A 261 0.10 -0.60 16.31
C LEU A 261 1.45 0.12 16.31
N GLU A 262 2.02 0.24 17.50
CA GLU A 262 3.34 0.85 17.72
C GLU A 262 4.48 -0.09 17.30
N LYS A 263 5.66 0.46 17.04
CA LYS A 263 6.88 -0.32 16.73
C LYS A 263 7.23 -1.34 17.80
N SER A 264 6.87 -1.07 19.05
CA SER A 264 7.09 -1.94 20.22
C SER A 264 6.13 -3.14 20.29
N ASP A 265 5.04 -3.15 19.50
CA ASP A 265 4.11 -4.28 19.50
C ASP A 265 4.82 -5.55 19.01
N PRO A 266 4.69 -6.69 19.71
CA PRO A 266 5.37 -7.93 19.35
C PRO A 266 5.10 -8.38 17.90
N ARG A 267 3.90 -8.14 17.35
CA ARG A 267 3.53 -8.50 15.98
C ARG A 267 4.31 -7.67 14.96
N VAL A 268 4.45 -6.36 15.23
CA VAL A 268 5.25 -5.45 14.39
C VAL A 268 6.73 -5.86 14.43
N ARG A 269 7.28 -6.11 15.63
CA ARG A 269 8.67 -6.54 15.79
C ARG A 269 8.94 -7.85 15.05
N SER A 270 8.07 -8.85 15.22
CA SER A 270 8.23 -10.14 14.54
C SER A 270 8.16 -10.01 13.02
N ALA A 271 7.32 -9.13 12.47
CA ALA A 271 7.29 -8.85 11.03
C ALA A 271 8.60 -8.21 10.55
N VAL A 272 9.14 -7.26 11.31
CA VAL A 272 10.45 -6.64 11.02
C VAL A 272 11.59 -7.66 11.10
N GLU A 273 11.59 -8.53 12.10
CA GLU A 273 12.57 -9.64 12.24
C GLU A 273 12.51 -10.61 11.06
N PHE A 274 11.30 -10.94 10.58
CA PHE A 274 11.15 -11.73 9.34
C PHE A 274 11.80 -10.98 8.15
N GLY A 275 11.46 -9.69 7.97
CA GLY A 275 12.05 -8.87 6.91
C GLY A 275 13.57 -8.82 6.95
N SER A 276 14.17 -8.76 8.15
CA SER A 276 15.61 -8.79 8.35
C SER A 276 16.23 -10.16 8.03
N ARG A 277 15.56 -11.22 8.45
CA ARG A 277 16.03 -12.61 8.26
C ARG A 277 16.02 -13.04 6.79
N PHE A 278 15.01 -12.63 6.05
CA PHE A 278 14.83 -12.95 4.63
C PHE A 278 15.12 -11.75 3.72
N TRP A 279 15.98 -10.82 4.16
CA TRP A 279 16.29 -9.65 3.38
C TRP A 279 16.95 -10.01 2.05
N THR A 280 16.27 -9.70 0.97
CA THR A 280 16.80 -9.74 -0.39
C THR A 280 16.00 -8.79 -1.27
N LEU A 281 16.66 -8.26 -2.29
CA LEU A 281 16.04 -7.47 -3.35
C LEU A 281 16.15 -8.16 -4.73
N ASP A 282 16.64 -9.39 -4.77
CA ASP A 282 16.75 -10.16 -6.00
C ASP A 282 15.50 -10.97 -6.31
N GLU A 283 14.68 -11.20 -5.29
CA GLU A 283 13.42 -11.92 -5.40
C GLU A 283 12.41 -11.45 -4.33
N ASN A 284 11.14 -11.81 -4.51
CA ASN A 284 10.13 -11.76 -3.47
C ASN A 284 10.30 -13.01 -2.57
N PRO A 285 10.84 -12.89 -1.35
CA PRO A 285 11.17 -14.03 -0.50
C PRO A 285 10.05 -15.06 -0.41
N GLY A 286 10.32 -16.30 -0.80
CA GLY A 286 9.34 -17.38 -0.83
C GLY A 286 8.43 -17.42 -2.07
N GLN A 287 8.61 -16.49 -3.03
CA GLN A 287 7.87 -16.42 -4.30
C GLN A 287 8.79 -16.29 -5.53
N GLY A 288 10.11 -16.19 -5.35
CA GLY A 288 11.03 -15.93 -6.44
C GLY A 288 10.69 -14.62 -7.17
N GLN A 289 10.60 -14.68 -8.50
CA GLN A 289 10.28 -13.51 -9.32
C GLN A 289 8.79 -13.13 -9.35
N GLN A 290 7.91 -13.93 -8.73
CA GLN A 290 6.47 -13.64 -8.73
C GLN A 290 6.15 -12.42 -7.86
N GLY A 291 5.57 -11.39 -8.43
CA GLY A 291 5.17 -10.17 -7.72
C GLY A 291 6.35 -9.39 -7.15
N LEU A 292 7.49 -9.33 -7.87
CA LEU A 292 8.72 -8.66 -7.41
C LEU A 292 8.52 -7.14 -7.28
N PHE A 293 7.88 -6.49 -8.24
CA PHE A 293 7.64 -5.04 -8.18
C PHE A 293 6.55 -4.68 -7.17
N PHE A 294 5.54 -5.54 -7.00
CA PHE A 294 4.60 -5.41 -5.90
C PHE A 294 5.30 -5.53 -4.54
N TYR A 295 6.26 -6.48 -4.40
CA TYR A 295 7.06 -6.63 -3.19
C TYR A 295 7.84 -5.35 -2.87
N TYR A 296 8.52 -4.73 -3.84
CA TYR A 296 9.22 -3.46 -3.62
C TYR A 296 8.25 -2.35 -3.20
N ASN A 297 7.08 -2.26 -3.85
CA ASN A 297 6.08 -1.25 -3.54
C ASN A 297 5.55 -1.39 -2.12
N VAL A 298 5.05 -2.56 -1.75
CA VAL A 298 4.44 -2.77 -0.43
C VAL A 298 5.48 -2.70 0.69
N MET A 299 6.72 -3.15 0.46
CA MET A 299 7.84 -3.02 1.39
C MET A 299 8.17 -1.55 1.65
N SER A 300 8.38 -0.76 0.61
CA SER A 300 8.69 0.67 0.73
C SER A 300 7.61 1.41 1.50
N ARG A 301 6.34 1.12 1.22
CA ARG A 301 5.19 1.70 1.91
C ARG A 301 5.11 1.29 3.37
N ALA A 302 5.29 0.00 3.65
CA ALA A 302 5.20 -0.55 5.01
C ALA A 302 6.30 0.00 5.91
N LEU A 303 7.55 -0.03 5.46
CA LEU A 303 8.69 0.46 6.24
C LEU A 303 8.66 1.97 6.43
N SER A 304 8.23 2.73 5.40
CA SER A 304 8.01 4.18 5.54
C SER A 304 6.90 4.50 6.52
N ALA A 305 5.74 3.85 6.42
CA ALA A 305 4.60 4.06 7.30
C ALA A 305 4.92 3.66 8.75
N ALA A 306 5.71 2.60 8.94
CA ALA A 306 6.23 2.19 10.24
C ALA A 306 7.31 3.14 10.78
N GLY A 307 7.78 4.12 10.02
CA GLY A 307 8.87 5.03 10.38
C GLY A 307 10.18 4.30 10.65
N MET A 308 10.46 3.22 9.92
CA MET A 308 11.71 2.47 10.05
C MET A 308 12.80 3.16 9.24
N ASP A 309 13.86 3.63 9.90
CA ASP A 309 15.01 4.24 9.22
C ASP A 309 15.96 3.17 8.68
N ALA A 310 16.15 2.10 9.44
CA ALA A 310 16.96 0.93 9.07
C ALA A 310 16.34 -0.34 9.66
N LEU A 311 16.77 -1.50 9.18
CA LEU A 311 16.44 -2.80 9.76
C LEU A 311 17.71 -3.42 10.38
N PRO A 312 17.60 -4.14 11.50
CA PRO A 312 18.76 -4.86 12.05
C PRO A 312 19.19 -5.95 11.06
N LYS A 313 20.49 -6.21 10.91
CA LYS A 313 20.95 -7.39 10.20
C LYS A 313 20.68 -8.64 11.02
N HIS A 314 20.14 -9.66 10.38
CA HIS A 314 19.95 -10.96 11.02
C HIS A 314 21.30 -11.67 11.21
N ALA A 315 21.55 -12.19 12.42
CA ALA A 315 22.76 -12.94 12.79
C ALA A 315 24.10 -12.22 12.54
N ALA A 316 24.10 -10.91 12.33
CA ALA A 316 25.29 -10.10 12.15
C ALA A 316 25.15 -8.74 12.82
N ALA A 317 26.27 -8.11 13.19
CA ALA A 317 26.26 -6.73 13.64
C ALA A 317 26.00 -5.77 12.47
N GLY A 318 25.29 -4.67 12.75
CA GLY A 318 25.02 -3.62 11.79
C GLY A 318 23.56 -3.57 11.33
N GLU A 319 23.32 -2.70 10.36
CA GLU A 319 21.99 -2.35 9.88
C GLU A 319 21.88 -2.51 8.36
N ILE A 320 20.66 -2.78 7.91
CA ILE A 320 20.25 -2.74 6.50
C ILE A 320 19.71 -1.33 6.23
N ARG A 321 20.41 -0.58 5.40
CA ARG A 321 19.96 0.76 4.95
C ARG A 321 18.93 0.61 3.83
N TRP A 322 17.78 0.05 4.17
CA TRP A 322 16.78 -0.43 3.23
C TRP A 322 16.37 0.63 2.19
N ARG A 323 16.31 1.93 2.58
CA ARG A 323 15.94 3.01 1.66
C ARG A 323 16.92 3.12 0.50
N GLU A 324 18.22 3.17 0.80
CA GLU A 324 19.26 3.26 -0.21
C GLU A 324 19.35 1.99 -1.07
N GLU A 325 19.28 0.82 -0.43
CA GLU A 325 19.38 -0.45 -1.13
C GLU A 325 18.22 -0.64 -2.11
N VAL A 326 16.97 -0.39 -1.67
CA VAL A 326 15.76 -0.49 -2.50
C VAL A 326 15.81 0.50 -3.66
N VAL A 327 16.15 1.75 -3.39
CA VAL A 327 16.22 2.81 -4.40
C VAL A 327 17.25 2.45 -5.48
N ARG A 328 18.47 2.07 -5.09
CA ARG A 328 19.51 1.66 -6.04
C ARG A 328 19.10 0.44 -6.86
N LYS A 329 18.48 -0.56 -6.23
CA LYS A 329 17.97 -1.73 -6.92
C LYS A 329 16.94 -1.38 -7.98
N ILE A 330 15.94 -0.59 -7.63
CA ILE A 330 14.86 -0.20 -8.57
C ILE A 330 15.40 0.64 -9.71
N ILE A 331 16.27 1.62 -9.44
CA ILE A 331 16.94 2.44 -10.48
C ILE A 331 17.73 1.53 -11.43
N GLY A 332 18.48 0.56 -10.90
CA GLY A 332 19.26 -0.38 -11.71
C GLY A 332 18.43 -1.31 -12.60
N LEU A 333 17.15 -1.49 -12.30
CA LEU A 333 16.21 -2.28 -13.10
C LEU A 333 15.46 -1.45 -14.17
N GLN A 334 15.62 -0.11 -14.17
CA GLN A 334 14.93 0.75 -15.14
C GLN A 334 15.45 0.54 -16.57
N LYS A 335 14.53 0.30 -17.49
CA LYS A 335 14.86 0.16 -18.92
C LYS A 335 15.27 1.49 -19.55
N ALA A 336 15.92 1.39 -20.72
CA ALA A 336 16.38 2.56 -21.45
C ALA A 336 15.25 3.53 -21.85
N ASP A 337 14.03 3.03 -22.06
CA ASP A 337 12.84 3.84 -22.35
C ASP A 337 12.20 4.50 -21.10
N GLY A 338 12.62 4.12 -19.91
CA GLY A 338 12.11 4.63 -18.64
C GLY A 338 11.13 3.69 -17.92
N SER A 339 10.73 2.60 -18.53
CA SER A 339 9.81 1.62 -17.97
C SER A 339 10.50 0.60 -17.07
N TRP A 340 9.65 -0.16 -16.35
CA TRP A 340 10.02 -1.41 -15.70
C TRP A 340 9.07 -2.50 -16.15
N VAL A 341 9.53 -3.74 -16.15
CA VAL A 341 8.72 -4.92 -16.46
C VAL A 341 9.34 -6.13 -15.79
N ASN A 342 8.52 -7.05 -15.37
CA ASN A 342 8.95 -8.37 -14.89
C ASN A 342 8.76 -9.40 -16.02
N ASP A 343 9.76 -10.22 -16.27
CA ASP A 343 9.64 -11.32 -17.24
C ASP A 343 8.70 -12.43 -16.70
N ASN A 344 8.46 -12.48 -15.40
CA ASN A 344 7.47 -13.35 -14.80
C ASN A 344 6.07 -12.74 -14.94
N ASN A 345 5.18 -13.44 -15.66
CA ASN A 345 3.83 -12.96 -15.94
C ASN A 345 2.83 -13.17 -14.79
N ARG A 346 3.24 -13.82 -13.71
CA ARG A 346 2.38 -14.01 -12.55
C ARG A 346 2.02 -12.67 -11.94
N TRP A 347 0.75 -12.50 -11.61
CA TRP A 347 0.20 -11.26 -11.04
C TRP A 347 0.30 -10.05 -11.99
N TRP A 348 0.37 -10.33 -13.32
CA TRP A 348 0.36 -9.33 -14.40
C TRP A 348 1.56 -8.37 -14.41
N GLU A 349 2.66 -8.69 -13.74
CA GLU A 349 3.85 -7.83 -13.74
C GLU A 349 4.62 -7.81 -15.07
N ASN A 350 4.23 -8.64 -16.02
CA ASN A 350 4.64 -8.51 -17.42
C ASN A 350 3.90 -7.38 -18.15
N ASP A 351 2.90 -6.74 -17.53
CA ASP A 351 2.37 -5.45 -17.98
C ASP A 351 3.31 -4.34 -17.51
N PRO A 352 4.01 -3.64 -18.42
CA PRO A 352 4.96 -2.61 -18.06
C PRO A 352 4.32 -1.39 -17.38
N VAL A 353 3.01 -1.12 -17.61
CA VAL A 353 2.30 -0.06 -16.88
C VAL A 353 2.22 -0.39 -15.40
N LEU A 354 1.86 -1.63 -15.06
CA LEU A 354 1.76 -2.08 -13.67
C LEU A 354 3.12 -2.04 -12.97
N ALA A 355 4.14 -2.67 -13.57
CA ALA A 355 5.48 -2.73 -12.98
C ALA A 355 6.12 -1.34 -12.85
N THR A 356 5.93 -0.44 -13.84
CA THR A 356 6.40 0.95 -13.77
C THR A 356 5.70 1.70 -12.65
N SER A 357 4.40 1.57 -12.50
CA SER A 357 3.65 2.24 -11.44
C SER A 357 4.09 1.79 -10.05
N TYR A 358 4.28 0.48 -9.84
CA TYR A 358 4.81 -0.04 -8.57
C TYR A 358 6.23 0.46 -8.29
N SER A 359 7.10 0.51 -9.30
CA SER A 359 8.47 1.01 -9.16
C SER A 359 8.51 2.49 -8.78
N LEU A 360 7.71 3.31 -9.45
CA LEU A 360 7.61 4.75 -9.16
C LEU A 360 7.14 4.99 -7.72
N LEU A 361 6.03 4.35 -7.32
CA LEU A 361 5.54 4.45 -5.94
C LEU A 361 6.58 3.95 -4.93
N ALA A 362 7.29 2.86 -5.21
CA ALA A 362 8.35 2.37 -4.33
C ALA A 362 9.49 3.37 -4.18
N LEU A 363 9.95 3.99 -5.28
CA LEU A 363 10.98 5.02 -5.27
C LEU A 363 10.54 6.24 -4.45
N GLU A 364 9.32 6.71 -4.66
CA GLU A 364 8.76 7.88 -3.96
C GLU A 364 8.64 7.65 -2.45
N PHE A 365 8.10 6.49 -2.05
CA PHE A 365 7.98 6.15 -0.62
C PHE A 365 9.33 5.87 0.04
N ALA A 366 10.25 5.18 -0.63
CA ALA A 366 11.56 4.89 -0.07
C ALA A 366 12.43 6.13 0.05
N SER A 367 12.36 7.05 -0.89
CA SER A 367 13.14 8.30 -0.84
C SER A 367 12.55 9.35 0.09
N GLY A 368 11.28 9.22 0.50
CA GLY A 368 10.58 10.24 1.28
C GLY A 368 10.20 11.48 0.46
N LEU A 369 10.18 11.37 -0.86
CA LEU A 369 9.81 12.46 -1.77
C LEU A 369 8.29 12.63 -1.93
N THR A 370 7.49 11.70 -1.42
CA THR A 370 6.03 11.82 -1.38
C THR A 370 5.61 13.03 -0.54
N ARG A 371 4.71 13.82 -1.08
CA ARG A 371 4.10 14.97 -0.40
C ARG A 371 2.89 14.56 0.43
#